data_4efe32488e344de01a5546562ff26be6
#
_entry.id   4efe32488e344de01a5546562ff26be6
#
_cell.length_a   1.000
_cell.length_b   1.000
_cell.length_c   1.000
_cell.angle_alpha   90.00
_cell.angle_beta   90.00
_cell.angle_gamma   90.00
#
_symmetry.space_group_name_H-M   'P 1'
#
loop_
_entity.id
_entity.type
_entity.pdbx_description
1 polymer ?
#
loop_
_entity_poly.entity_id
_entity_poly.type
_entity_poly.pdbx_seq_one_letter_code
_entity_poly.pdbx_strand_id
1 'polypeptide(L)'
;WSSDVCSSDLGVDYIEGGWPGANPTDSAFFDTPPRTRATFTAFGMTKRAGMSAENDDVLAAVLNANTPTVCLVGKTHDFHVDRALNISLAENTENIAVSFAHVVAQGREAICDAEHFFDGYASNPDYALEAIHAAHDAGARWIALCDTNGGTLPHDVHRITRAVIDSGIPGNRLGIHTHNDTENAVAASLAAV
;
A
#
# COMPACT_ATOMS: atom_id res chain seq x y z
N TRP A 1 15.08 3.19 16.63
CA TRP A 1 14.47 4.55 16.51
C TRP A 1 15.48 5.62 16.12
N SER A 2 16.73 5.28 15.95
CA SER A 2 17.71 6.19 15.34
C SER A 2 17.65 6.16 13.81
N SER A 3 17.07 5.12 13.19
CA SER A 3 16.98 5.01 11.73
C SER A 3 16.00 6.02 11.12
N ASP A 4 14.91 6.33 11.80
CA ASP A 4 13.86 7.20 11.27
C ASP A 4 14.32 8.66 11.17
N VAL A 5 15.12 9.13 12.15
CA VAL A 5 15.73 10.46 12.11
C VAL A 5 16.75 10.54 10.98
N CYS A 6 17.56 9.51 10.78
CA CYS A 6 18.54 9.44 9.67
C CYS A 6 17.86 9.45 8.31
N SER A 7 16.75 8.72 8.16
CA SER A 7 15.97 8.70 6.90
C SER A 7 15.40 10.08 6.56
N SER A 8 14.89 10.80 7.55
CA SER A 8 14.42 12.19 7.40
C SER A 8 15.54 13.15 6.95
N ASP A 9 16.76 12.96 7.44
CA ASP A 9 17.92 13.78 7.08
C ASP A 9 18.42 13.48 5.65
N LEU A 10 18.12 12.30 5.12
CA LEU A 10 18.42 11.93 3.73
C LEU A 10 17.46 12.55 2.70
N GLY A 11 16.44 13.28 3.16
CA GLY A 11 15.50 13.98 2.30
C GLY A 11 14.41 13.10 1.69
N VAL A 12 14.04 12.00 2.35
CA VAL A 12 12.85 11.21 1.97
C VAL A 12 11.57 11.99 2.25
N ASP A 13 10.56 11.83 1.42
CA ASP A 13 9.29 12.56 1.53
C ASP A 13 8.34 11.94 2.57
N TYR A 14 8.37 10.63 2.75
CA TYR A 14 7.50 9.88 3.66
C TYR A 14 8.31 8.96 4.56
N ILE A 15 7.85 8.81 5.81
CA ILE A 15 8.37 7.83 6.76
C ILE A 15 7.19 7.07 7.36
N GLU A 16 7.22 5.77 7.23
CA GLU A 16 6.22 4.89 7.81
C GLU A 16 6.61 4.50 9.24
N GLY A 17 5.69 4.76 10.18
CA GLY A 17 5.97 4.61 11.60
C GLY A 17 5.57 3.26 12.21
N GLY A 18 4.78 2.47 11.49
CA GLY A 18 4.26 1.18 11.94
C GLY A 18 2.74 1.08 11.86
N TRP A 19 2.19 0.02 12.45
CA TRP A 19 0.76 -0.31 12.39
C TRP A 19 0.06 -0.05 13.73
N PRO A 20 -0.60 1.12 13.91
CA PRO A 20 -1.39 1.42 15.11
C PRO A 20 -2.51 0.38 15.30
N GLY A 21 -2.64 -0.14 16.51
CA GLY A 21 -3.63 -1.17 16.83
C GLY A 21 -3.17 -2.62 16.61
N ALA A 22 -2.07 -2.86 15.88
CA ALA A 22 -1.53 -4.20 15.71
C ALA A 22 -0.95 -4.78 17.01
N ASN A 23 -0.28 -3.93 17.77
CA ASN A 23 0.30 -4.27 19.08
C ASN A 23 0.46 -2.99 19.94
N PRO A 24 0.66 -3.14 21.28
CA PRO A 24 0.79 -1.99 22.17
C PRO A 24 2.00 -1.09 21.87
N THR A 25 3.11 -1.66 21.37
CA THR A 25 4.34 -0.91 21.06
C THR A 25 4.11 0.03 19.90
N ASP A 26 3.52 -0.47 18.82
CA ASP A 26 3.20 0.34 17.65
C ASP A 26 2.18 1.42 18.01
N SER A 27 1.15 1.08 18.81
CA SER A 27 0.16 2.07 19.23
C SER A 27 0.79 3.20 20.06
N ALA A 28 1.65 2.85 21.05
CA ALA A 28 2.32 3.83 21.89
C ALA A 28 3.31 4.74 21.13
N PHE A 29 3.86 4.26 20.01
CA PHE A 29 4.75 5.05 19.18
C PHE A 29 4.04 6.27 18.58
N PHE A 30 2.76 6.15 18.22
CA PHE A 30 1.98 7.25 17.66
C PHE A 30 1.48 8.26 18.69
N ASP A 31 1.59 7.98 19.99
CA ASP A 31 1.27 8.94 21.05
C ASP A 31 2.29 10.11 21.07
N THR A 32 3.53 9.83 20.68
CA THR A 32 4.62 10.81 20.63
C THR A 32 5.49 10.62 19.38
N PRO A 33 4.95 10.89 18.19
CA PRO A 33 5.69 10.66 16.95
C PRO A 33 6.94 11.56 16.90
N PRO A 34 8.07 11.09 16.35
CA PRO A 34 9.27 11.87 16.21
C PRO A 34 9.03 13.08 15.31
N ARG A 35 9.73 14.19 15.60
CA ARG A 35 9.74 15.36 14.70
C ARG A 35 10.66 15.05 13.51
N THR A 36 10.08 14.96 12.32
CA THR A 36 10.80 14.73 11.07
C THR A 36 10.49 15.83 10.06
N ARG A 37 11.30 15.93 9.00
CA ARG A 37 10.99 16.78 7.84
C ARG A 37 10.07 16.03 6.87
N ALA A 38 10.13 14.72 6.88
CA ALA A 38 9.28 13.84 6.08
C ALA A 38 7.86 13.78 6.63
N THR A 39 6.91 13.49 5.78
CA THR A 39 5.52 13.23 6.15
C THR A 39 5.41 11.91 6.88
N PHE A 40 4.92 11.95 8.10
CA PHE A 40 4.77 10.76 8.92
C PHE A 40 3.52 9.97 8.53
N THR A 41 3.64 8.65 8.33
CA THR A 41 2.61 7.79 7.78
C THR A 41 2.29 6.66 8.74
N ALA A 42 1.00 6.42 9.00
CA ALA A 42 0.51 5.23 9.68
C ALA A 42 0.23 4.14 8.64
N PHE A 43 0.63 2.92 8.97
CA PHE A 43 0.41 1.74 8.13
C PHE A 43 -0.78 0.92 8.62
N GLY A 44 -1.47 0.23 7.74
CA GLY A 44 -2.54 -0.69 8.09
C GLY A 44 -3.05 -1.49 6.88
N MET A 45 -4.25 -2.03 7.03
CA MET A 45 -4.93 -2.76 5.96
C MET A 45 -6.26 -2.10 5.61
N THR A 46 -6.76 -2.39 4.43
CA THR A 46 -8.15 -2.09 4.07
C THR A 46 -9.13 -2.72 5.07
N LYS A 47 -10.34 -2.16 5.16
CA LYS A 47 -11.37 -2.65 6.07
C LYS A 47 -11.61 -4.15 5.93
N ARG A 48 -12.00 -4.79 7.02
CA ARG A 48 -12.37 -6.21 7.02
C ARG A 48 -13.69 -6.45 6.27
N ALA A 49 -13.82 -7.63 5.71
CA ALA A 49 -15.04 -8.11 5.10
C ALA A 49 -16.24 -8.04 6.09
N GLY A 50 -17.41 -7.70 5.59
CA GLY A 50 -18.62 -7.59 6.39
C GLY A 50 -18.72 -6.38 7.32
N MET A 51 -17.67 -5.53 7.41
CA MET A 51 -17.68 -4.28 8.17
C MET A 51 -17.84 -3.09 7.24
N SER A 52 -18.44 -1.98 7.71
CA SER A 52 -18.31 -0.70 7.02
C SER A 52 -17.00 -0.02 7.45
N ALA A 53 -16.48 0.90 6.61
CA ALA A 53 -15.23 1.60 6.91
C ALA A 53 -15.32 2.42 8.21
N GLU A 54 -16.49 2.97 8.52
CA GLU A 54 -16.74 3.75 9.73
C GLU A 54 -16.76 2.91 11.01
N ASN A 55 -17.10 1.61 10.90
CA ASN A 55 -17.25 0.70 12.02
C ASN A 55 -16.11 -0.33 12.14
N ASP A 56 -15.12 -0.26 11.26
CA ASP A 56 -13.95 -1.13 11.34
C ASP A 56 -12.95 -0.55 12.34
N ASP A 57 -12.81 -1.21 13.49
CA ASP A 57 -11.92 -0.79 14.57
C ASP A 57 -10.42 -0.86 14.21
N VAL A 58 -10.04 -1.73 13.25
CA VAL A 58 -8.66 -1.81 12.75
C VAL A 58 -8.35 -0.59 11.88
N LEU A 59 -9.23 -0.23 10.95
CA LEU A 59 -9.08 0.98 10.15
C LEU A 59 -9.18 2.24 11.02
N ALA A 60 -10.09 2.25 12.00
CA ALA A 60 -10.22 3.34 12.95
C ALA A 60 -8.94 3.54 13.79
N ALA A 61 -8.26 2.47 14.20
CA ALA A 61 -6.99 2.58 14.93
C ALA A 61 -5.91 3.28 14.10
N VAL A 62 -5.82 2.98 12.80
CA VAL A 62 -4.89 3.63 11.86
C VAL A 62 -5.22 5.12 11.71
N LEU A 63 -6.49 5.46 11.56
CA LEU A 63 -6.93 6.87 11.44
C LEU A 63 -6.72 7.65 12.74
N ASN A 64 -6.91 7.00 13.90
CA ASN A 64 -6.72 7.59 15.23
C ASN A 64 -5.25 7.89 15.55
N ALA A 65 -4.29 7.30 14.82
CA ALA A 65 -2.88 7.69 14.90
C ALA A 65 -2.65 9.15 14.48
N ASN A 66 -3.63 9.75 13.84
CA ASN A 66 -3.67 11.17 13.49
C ASN A 66 -2.49 11.65 12.64
N THR A 67 -1.96 10.78 11.79
CA THR A 67 -0.92 11.10 10.82
C THR A 67 -1.50 11.82 9.60
N PRO A 68 -0.76 12.72 8.93
CA PRO A 68 -1.23 13.39 7.71
C PRO A 68 -1.43 12.40 6.55
N THR A 69 -0.69 11.29 6.55
CA THR A 69 -0.74 10.27 5.50
C THR A 69 -1.03 8.90 6.12
N VAL A 70 -1.75 8.07 5.38
CA VAL A 70 -2.07 6.68 5.74
C VAL A 70 -1.71 5.77 4.58
N CYS A 71 -0.94 4.71 4.85
CA CYS A 71 -0.63 3.64 3.92
C CYS A 71 -1.51 2.43 4.24
N LEU A 72 -2.28 1.95 3.27
CA LEU A 72 -3.09 0.75 3.43
C LEU A 72 -2.67 -0.33 2.45
N VAL A 73 -2.49 -1.54 2.98
CA VAL A 73 -2.31 -2.75 2.16
C VAL A 73 -3.63 -3.11 1.50
N GLY A 74 -3.61 -3.19 0.16
CA GLY A 74 -4.65 -3.80 -0.66
C GLY A 74 -4.18 -5.15 -1.22
N LYS A 75 -4.97 -6.21 -1.06
CA LYS A 75 -4.66 -7.52 -1.65
C LYS A 75 -4.93 -7.49 -3.15
N THR A 76 -3.88 -7.65 -3.95
CA THR A 76 -3.95 -7.60 -5.42
C THR A 76 -3.70 -8.95 -6.11
N HIS A 77 -3.46 -10.00 -5.31
CA HIS A 77 -3.33 -11.36 -5.79
C HIS A 77 -4.61 -12.15 -5.49
N ASP A 78 -5.27 -12.67 -6.52
CA ASP A 78 -6.53 -13.43 -6.45
C ASP A 78 -6.45 -14.63 -5.50
N PHE A 79 -5.35 -15.38 -5.53
CA PHE A 79 -5.10 -16.49 -4.60
C PHE A 79 -5.14 -16.04 -3.12
N HIS A 80 -4.58 -14.88 -2.80
CA HIS A 80 -4.59 -14.38 -1.42
C HIS A 80 -5.96 -13.89 -1.00
N VAL A 81 -6.75 -13.34 -1.90
CA VAL A 81 -8.14 -12.96 -1.61
C VAL A 81 -8.97 -14.19 -1.29
N ASP A 82 -8.86 -15.24 -2.11
CA ASP A 82 -9.57 -16.51 -1.88
C ASP A 82 -9.11 -17.19 -0.59
N ARG A 83 -7.79 -17.34 -0.39
CA ARG A 83 -7.25 -18.19 0.68
C ARG A 83 -7.06 -17.48 2.02
N ALA A 84 -6.67 -16.21 2.01
CA ALA A 84 -6.40 -15.47 3.23
C ALA A 84 -7.61 -14.66 3.72
N LEU A 85 -8.32 -14.02 2.78
CA LEU A 85 -9.50 -13.22 3.14
C LEU A 85 -10.80 -14.03 3.09
N ASN A 86 -10.84 -15.10 2.29
CA ASN A 86 -12.01 -15.95 2.08
C ASN A 86 -13.26 -15.16 1.64
N ILE A 87 -13.06 -14.25 0.70
CA ILE A 87 -14.10 -13.41 0.09
C ILE A 87 -14.00 -13.45 -1.43
N SER A 88 -15.01 -12.91 -2.11
CA SER A 88 -14.94 -12.76 -3.57
C SER A 88 -13.96 -11.65 -3.99
N LEU A 89 -13.46 -11.74 -5.22
CA LEU A 89 -12.61 -10.69 -5.80
C LEU A 89 -13.36 -9.34 -5.85
N ALA A 90 -14.64 -9.35 -6.24
CA ALA A 90 -15.47 -8.16 -6.28
C ALA A 90 -15.65 -7.51 -4.89
N GLU A 91 -15.83 -8.31 -3.84
CA GLU A 91 -15.91 -7.80 -2.48
C GLU A 91 -14.59 -7.18 -2.03
N ASN A 92 -13.44 -7.78 -2.40
CA ASN A 92 -12.15 -7.20 -2.09
C ASN A 92 -11.91 -5.88 -2.83
N THR A 93 -12.26 -5.81 -4.11
CA THR A 93 -12.19 -4.56 -4.89
C THR A 93 -13.05 -3.47 -4.25
N GLU A 94 -14.28 -3.79 -3.80
CA GLU A 94 -15.14 -2.85 -3.07
C GLU A 94 -14.51 -2.44 -1.73
N ASN A 95 -13.95 -3.39 -0.96
CA ASN A 95 -13.28 -3.09 0.30
C ASN A 95 -12.10 -2.14 0.12
N ILE A 96 -11.32 -2.30 -0.96
CA ILE A 96 -10.25 -1.38 -1.33
C ILE A 96 -10.85 0.00 -1.61
N ALA A 97 -11.79 0.12 -2.55
CA ALA A 97 -12.39 1.39 -2.94
C ALA A 97 -12.96 2.16 -1.73
N VAL A 98 -13.77 1.48 -0.91
CA VAL A 98 -14.43 2.11 0.25
C VAL A 98 -13.41 2.53 1.32
N SER A 99 -12.36 1.74 1.56
CA SER A 99 -11.32 2.09 2.54
C SER A 99 -10.55 3.33 2.13
N PHE A 100 -10.12 3.41 0.87
CA PHE A 100 -9.38 4.57 0.36
C PHE A 100 -10.26 5.81 0.31
N ALA A 101 -11.50 5.70 -0.16
CA ALA A 101 -12.44 6.81 -0.13
C ALA A 101 -12.69 7.33 1.30
N HIS A 102 -12.77 6.43 2.29
CA HIS A 102 -12.94 6.80 3.69
C HIS A 102 -11.73 7.57 4.24
N VAL A 103 -10.50 7.10 3.98
CA VAL A 103 -9.26 7.79 4.37
C VAL A 103 -9.19 9.20 3.77
N VAL A 104 -9.47 9.32 2.47
CA VAL A 104 -9.47 10.61 1.75
C VAL A 104 -10.56 11.54 2.29
N ALA A 105 -11.75 11.02 2.59
CA ALA A 105 -12.85 11.81 3.18
C ALA A 105 -12.51 12.35 4.58
N GLN A 106 -11.60 11.69 5.32
CA GLN A 106 -11.05 12.19 6.59
C GLN A 106 -9.95 13.25 6.41
N GLY A 107 -9.70 13.69 5.17
CA GLY A 107 -8.68 14.68 4.84
C GLY A 107 -7.25 14.18 4.93
N ARG A 108 -7.04 12.86 4.87
CA ARG A 108 -5.71 12.23 4.87
C ARG A 108 -5.27 11.96 3.44
N GLU A 109 -3.97 12.07 3.19
CA GLU A 109 -3.36 11.52 2.00
C GLU A 109 -3.30 9.99 2.13
N ALA A 110 -3.63 9.27 1.07
CA ALA A 110 -3.68 7.80 1.09
C ALA A 110 -2.64 7.21 0.14
N ILE A 111 -1.91 6.21 0.62
CA ILE A 111 -0.95 5.39 -0.14
C ILE A 111 -1.49 3.96 -0.18
N CYS A 112 -1.54 3.37 -1.35
CA CYS A 112 -1.90 1.98 -1.53
C CYS A 112 -0.64 1.13 -1.72
N ASP A 113 -0.36 0.23 -0.78
CA ASP A 113 0.57 -0.88 -1.00
C ASP A 113 -0.19 -2.02 -1.66
N ALA A 114 0.03 -2.18 -2.97
CA ALA A 114 -0.55 -3.24 -3.78
C ALA A 114 0.21 -4.55 -3.53
N GLU A 115 -0.13 -5.24 -2.43
CA GLU A 115 0.62 -6.38 -1.93
C GLU A 115 0.57 -7.56 -2.91
N HIS A 116 1.72 -8.18 -3.17
CA HIS A 116 1.93 -9.25 -4.15
C HIS A 116 1.45 -8.88 -5.56
N PHE A 117 1.59 -7.61 -5.95
CA PHE A 117 1.06 -7.13 -7.23
C PHE A 117 1.63 -7.88 -8.43
N PHE A 118 2.94 -8.08 -8.46
CA PHE A 118 3.58 -8.73 -9.61
C PHE A 118 3.19 -10.19 -9.74
N ASP A 119 3.07 -10.92 -8.63
CA ASP A 119 2.56 -12.30 -8.62
C ASP A 119 1.08 -12.34 -9.03
N GLY A 120 0.29 -11.43 -8.49
CA GLY A 120 -1.13 -11.29 -8.82
C GLY A 120 -1.34 -10.97 -10.30
N TYR A 121 -0.55 -10.05 -10.85
CA TYR A 121 -0.60 -9.72 -12.26
C TYR A 121 -0.19 -10.90 -13.15
N ALA A 122 0.80 -11.69 -12.74
CA ALA A 122 1.19 -12.89 -13.48
C ALA A 122 0.11 -13.98 -13.45
N SER A 123 -0.65 -14.08 -12.36
CA SER A 123 -1.76 -15.03 -12.19
C SER A 123 -3.05 -14.58 -12.87
N ASN A 124 -3.46 -13.35 -12.60
CA ASN A 124 -4.73 -12.76 -13.05
C ASN A 124 -4.57 -11.26 -13.29
N PRO A 125 -4.06 -10.86 -14.48
CA PRO A 125 -3.76 -9.46 -14.77
C PRO A 125 -4.99 -8.55 -14.69
N ASP A 126 -6.15 -9.02 -15.11
CA ASP A 126 -7.38 -8.22 -15.11
C ASP A 126 -7.77 -7.84 -13.67
N TYR A 127 -7.75 -8.81 -12.75
CA TYR A 127 -8.04 -8.55 -11.35
C TYR A 127 -6.98 -7.67 -10.66
N ALA A 128 -5.71 -7.93 -10.92
CA ALA A 128 -4.64 -7.12 -10.33
C ALA A 128 -4.76 -5.64 -10.73
N LEU A 129 -5.08 -5.37 -12.00
CA LEU A 129 -5.35 -4.02 -12.49
C LEU A 129 -6.63 -3.44 -11.86
N GLU A 130 -7.73 -4.20 -11.82
CA GLU A 130 -8.99 -3.77 -11.19
C GLU A 130 -8.77 -3.32 -9.74
N ALA A 131 -8.02 -4.10 -8.96
CA ALA A 131 -7.75 -3.80 -7.55
C ALA A 131 -6.98 -2.49 -7.36
N ILE A 132 -5.95 -2.21 -8.17
CA ILE A 132 -5.20 -0.94 -8.06
C ILE A 132 -5.97 0.25 -8.63
N HIS A 133 -6.80 0.05 -9.65
CA HIS A 133 -7.71 1.09 -10.12
C HIS A 133 -8.74 1.46 -9.05
N ALA A 134 -9.26 0.49 -8.30
CA ALA A 134 -10.19 0.76 -7.19
C ALA A 134 -9.59 1.70 -6.15
N ALA A 135 -8.30 1.53 -5.80
CA ALA A 135 -7.60 2.45 -4.90
C ALA A 135 -7.34 3.82 -5.54
N HIS A 136 -6.87 3.83 -6.79
CA HIS A 136 -6.57 5.06 -7.53
C HIS A 136 -7.82 5.93 -7.71
N ASP A 137 -8.92 5.36 -8.16
CA ASP A 137 -10.17 6.07 -8.44
C ASP A 137 -10.86 6.55 -7.15
N ALA A 138 -10.62 5.84 -6.04
CA ALA A 138 -11.03 6.27 -4.70
C ALA A 138 -10.16 7.41 -4.12
N GLY A 139 -9.12 7.85 -4.83
CA GLY A 139 -8.32 9.01 -4.49
C GLY A 139 -6.98 8.72 -3.82
N ALA A 140 -6.50 7.47 -3.84
CA ALA A 140 -5.14 7.19 -3.40
C ALA A 140 -4.11 8.05 -4.15
N ARG A 141 -3.23 8.72 -3.40
CA ARG A 141 -2.19 9.59 -3.98
C ARG A 141 -1.10 8.77 -4.67
N TRP A 142 -0.72 7.66 -4.05
CA TRP A 142 0.30 6.75 -4.55
C TRP A 142 -0.21 5.32 -4.59
N ILE A 143 0.16 4.61 -5.64
CA ILE A 143 -0.03 3.17 -5.80
C ILE A 143 1.37 2.54 -5.84
N ALA A 144 1.80 1.94 -4.75
CA ALA A 144 3.07 1.24 -4.67
C ALA A 144 2.88 -0.22 -5.13
N LEU A 145 3.51 -0.56 -6.24
CA LEU A 145 3.49 -1.93 -6.78
C LEU A 145 4.49 -2.78 -6.01
N CYS A 146 4.03 -3.78 -5.25
CA CYS A 146 4.87 -4.57 -4.36
C CYS A 146 5.30 -5.89 -5.02
N ASP A 147 6.61 -6.09 -5.15
CA ASP A 147 7.22 -7.40 -5.40
C ASP A 147 7.50 -8.06 -4.04
N THR A 148 6.42 -8.51 -3.38
CA THR A 148 6.45 -8.99 -2.00
C THR A 148 7.27 -10.27 -1.82
N ASN A 149 7.32 -11.13 -2.84
CA ASN A 149 8.16 -12.32 -2.86
C ASN A 149 9.62 -12.02 -3.27
N GLY A 150 9.90 -10.85 -3.84
CA GLY A 150 11.23 -10.49 -4.32
C GLY A 150 11.75 -11.37 -5.46
N GLY A 151 10.84 -12.02 -6.19
CA GLY A 151 11.15 -12.98 -7.24
C GLY A 151 10.96 -12.47 -8.66
N THR A 152 10.39 -11.29 -8.84
CA THR A 152 10.11 -10.75 -10.16
C THR A 152 11.39 -10.22 -10.81
N LEU A 153 11.66 -10.68 -12.03
CA LEU A 153 12.86 -10.25 -12.74
C LEU A 153 12.72 -8.80 -13.24
N PRO A 154 13.81 -8.02 -13.30
CA PRO A 154 13.76 -6.59 -13.66
C PRO A 154 13.06 -6.29 -14.97
N HIS A 155 13.21 -7.13 -16.00
CA HIS A 155 12.52 -6.93 -17.28
C HIS A 155 11.01 -7.15 -17.18
N ASP A 156 10.54 -8.04 -16.29
CA ASP A 156 9.12 -8.23 -16.02
C ASP A 156 8.56 -7.08 -15.19
N VAL A 157 9.32 -6.57 -14.21
CA VAL A 157 8.96 -5.35 -13.48
C VAL A 157 8.74 -4.20 -14.45
N HIS A 158 9.68 -3.95 -15.38
CA HIS A 158 9.52 -2.93 -16.41
C HIS A 158 8.26 -3.14 -17.25
N ARG A 159 8.07 -4.35 -17.78
CA ARG A 159 6.93 -4.70 -18.64
C ARG A 159 5.59 -4.51 -17.92
N ILE A 160 5.49 -4.98 -16.67
CA ILE A 160 4.26 -4.91 -15.88
C ILE A 160 3.98 -3.47 -15.46
N THR A 161 4.98 -2.71 -14.98
CA THR A 161 4.83 -1.29 -14.66
C THR A 161 4.35 -0.50 -15.87
N ARG A 162 4.88 -0.80 -17.05
CA ARG A 162 4.42 -0.19 -18.30
C ARG A 162 2.95 -0.51 -18.59
N ALA A 163 2.54 -1.76 -18.40
CA ALA A 163 1.14 -2.16 -18.57
C ALA A 163 0.20 -1.43 -17.60
N VAL A 164 0.64 -1.17 -16.36
CA VAL A 164 -0.12 -0.36 -15.41
C VAL A 164 -0.28 1.08 -15.90
N ILE A 165 0.77 1.69 -16.44
CA ILE A 165 0.70 3.04 -17.02
C ILE A 165 -0.25 3.04 -18.22
N ASP A 166 -0.13 2.06 -19.09
CA ASP A 166 -0.97 1.95 -20.30
C ASP A 166 -2.45 1.65 -19.96
N SER A 167 -2.74 1.10 -18.77
CA SER A 167 -4.11 0.92 -18.25
C SER A 167 -4.77 2.21 -17.78
N GLY A 168 -4.00 3.31 -17.62
CA GLY A 168 -4.53 4.64 -17.29
C GLY A 168 -4.07 5.22 -15.95
N ILE A 169 -3.29 4.51 -15.13
CA ILE A 169 -2.70 5.08 -13.90
C ILE A 169 -1.42 5.82 -14.28
N PRO A 170 -1.35 7.16 -14.08
CA PRO A 170 -0.17 7.93 -14.48
C PRO A 170 1.09 7.51 -13.73
N GLY A 171 2.24 7.46 -14.39
CA GLY A 171 3.52 7.09 -13.77
C GLY A 171 3.90 7.94 -12.55
N ASN A 172 3.51 9.23 -12.52
CA ASN A 172 3.72 10.09 -11.36
C ASN A 172 2.75 9.84 -10.18
N ARG A 173 1.97 8.79 -10.26
CA ARG A 173 1.13 8.22 -9.20
C ARG A 173 1.59 6.83 -8.77
N LEU A 174 2.64 6.30 -9.40
CA LEU A 174 3.17 4.98 -9.09
C LEU A 174 4.39 5.06 -8.19
N GLY A 175 4.51 4.07 -7.30
CA GLY A 175 5.68 3.73 -6.55
C GLY A 175 6.06 2.27 -6.80
N ILE A 176 7.23 1.88 -6.32
CA ILE A 176 7.72 0.51 -6.38
C ILE A 176 8.26 0.09 -5.01
N HIS A 177 7.87 -1.09 -4.55
CA HIS A 177 8.38 -1.71 -3.33
C HIS A 177 8.89 -3.11 -3.67
N THR A 178 10.20 -3.27 -3.76
CA THR A 178 10.84 -4.53 -4.15
C THR A 178 11.55 -5.18 -2.98
N HIS A 179 11.25 -6.46 -2.70
CA HIS A 179 12.01 -7.27 -1.77
C HIS A 179 13.28 -7.82 -2.44
N ASN A 180 14.27 -8.16 -1.63
CA ASN A 180 15.60 -8.53 -2.12
C ASN A 180 15.93 -10.03 -2.00
N ASP A 181 14.90 -10.89 -2.01
CA ASP A 181 15.04 -12.33 -1.78
C ASP A 181 15.88 -13.03 -2.88
N THR A 182 15.84 -12.49 -4.09
CA THR A 182 16.65 -12.95 -5.23
C THR A 182 17.82 -12.01 -5.58
N GLU A 183 18.17 -11.07 -4.69
CA GLU A 183 19.23 -10.06 -4.87
C GLU A 183 18.96 -9.09 -6.05
N ASN A 184 17.72 -8.96 -6.50
CA ASN A 184 17.34 -8.13 -7.64
C ASN A 184 16.62 -6.83 -7.28
N ALA A 185 16.39 -6.52 -5.98
CA ALA A 185 15.57 -5.36 -5.58
C ALA A 185 16.04 -4.04 -6.21
N VAL A 186 17.33 -3.76 -6.19
CA VAL A 186 17.87 -2.52 -6.79
C VAL A 186 17.67 -2.50 -8.31
N ALA A 187 17.96 -3.60 -9.00
CA ALA A 187 17.80 -3.70 -10.44
C ALA A 187 16.32 -3.61 -10.85
N ALA A 188 15.43 -4.25 -10.08
CA ALA A 188 13.98 -4.18 -10.28
C ALA A 188 13.44 -2.77 -10.05
N SER A 189 13.88 -2.08 -8.99
CA SER A 189 13.49 -0.69 -8.71
C SER A 189 13.93 0.26 -9.84
N LEU A 190 15.15 0.11 -10.35
CA LEU A 190 15.65 0.91 -11.49
C LEU A 190 14.90 0.59 -12.79
N ALA A 191 14.45 -0.65 -12.96
CA ALA A 191 13.68 -1.03 -14.15
C ALA A 191 12.23 -0.50 -14.15
N ALA A 192 11.69 -0.14 -12.97
CA ALA A 192 10.36 0.44 -12.84
C ALA A 192 10.30 1.93 -13.21
N VAL A 193 11.45 2.63 -13.24
CA VAL A 193 11.58 4.07 -13.51
C VAL A 193 11.95 4.28 -14.97
#